data_150701bed19d306fae9a34b183ec305a
#
_entry.id   150701bed19d306fae9a34b183ec305a
#
_cell.length_a   1.000
_cell.length_b   1.000
_cell.length_c   1.000
_cell.angle_alpha   90.00
_cell.angle_beta   90.00
_cell.angle_gamma   90.00
#
_symmetry.space_group_name_H-M   'P 1'
#
loop_
_entity.id
_entity.type
_entity.pdbx_description
1 polymer ?
#
loop_
_entity_poly.entity_id
_entity_poly.type
_entity_poly.pdbx_seq_one_letter_code
_entity_poly.pdbx_strand_id
1 'polypeptide(L)'
;MKKISIVLYLFLCMFLIGCTSSSIPVADNTDKPIEGNINEEKPDENNLPAIENNQIDYEKIKPNENGQVMILMYHGIGEEEAEWIRTPENFKKDLQTLYDNGYRVISLRDYIENKIDVEAGFTPVVITFDDGLLNQFNLLDSGDGMKIDPDCAVGLLENFSEKYPDFGKAASFFIYYPIPFRQKDLIKEKYEFLINHGYEIGNHGYNHENLGKINIEEVQKSLSKNVMKTKEILPDYEVQSLALPYGAAPKGEDYKYVVSGSYEEFSYDHKAVLLVGSNPAPSPNSIKFNPQRLPRVRGSEMLVAGTGLYDYIKYFEKNPDKKYISDGDTNTITIPESEIDNIDKDRLVNKKVITYHLQNDNKPDES
;
A
#
# COMPACT_ATOMS: atom_id res chain seq x y z
N MET A 1 14.02 61.21 17.43
CA MET A 1 15.46 61.16 17.13
C MET A 1 16.17 60.43 18.25
N LYS A 2 16.56 59.17 18.03
CA LYS A 2 17.66 58.49 18.74
C LYS A 2 18.11 57.34 17.86
N LYS A 3 19.29 57.47 17.28
CA LYS A 3 20.01 56.44 16.50
C LYS A 3 20.57 55.43 17.48
N ILE A 4 20.39 54.18 17.25
CA ILE A 4 21.11 53.06 17.92
C ILE A 4 21.87 52.31 16.85
N SER A 5 23.20 52.31 17.03
CA SER A 5 24.19 51.67 16.16
C SER A 5 24.14 50.13 16.33
N ILE A 6 24.22 49.46 15.20
CA ILE A 6 24.40 48.00 15.10
C ILE A 6 25.90 47.72 15.16
N VAL A 7 26.34 46.92 16.13
CA VAL A 7 27.69 46.35 16.20
C VAL A 7 27.63 44.91 15.72
N LEU A 8 28.28 44.68 14.58
CA LEU A 8 28.44 43.40 13.94
C LEU A 8 29.66 42.67 14.53
N TYR A 9 29.46 41.56 15.23
CA TYR A 9 30.55 40.68 15.65
C TYR A 9 30.64 39.48 14.69
N LEU A 10 31.72 39.52 13.87
CA LEU A 10 32.17 38.39 13.09
C LEU A 10 33.00 37.46 14.02
N PHE A 11 32.52 36.25 14.27
CA PHE A 11 33.35 35.19 14.86
C PHE A 11 33.84 34.27 13.73
N LEU A 12 35.14 34.37 13.44
CA LEU A 12 35.86 33.50 12.52
C LEU A 12 36.43 32.31 13.32
N CYS A 13 35.81 31.14 13.22
CA CYS A 13 36.40 29.92 13.76
C CYS A 13 37.15 29.18 12.65
N MET A 14 38.49 29.25 12.70
CA MET A 14 39.39 28.34 11.99
C MET A 14 39.38 26.97 12.65
N PHE A 15 38.97 25.95 11.93
CA PHE A 15 39.24 24.54 12.31
C PHE A 15 40.49 24.06 11.56
N LEU A 16 41.54 23.81 12.34
CA LEU A 16 42.74 23.11 11.88
C LEU A 16 42.48 21.62 11.78
N ILE A 17 42.66 21.08 10.61
CA ILE A 17 42.61 19.61 10.36
C ILE A 17 44.03 19.08 10.71
N GLY A 18 44.11 18.30 11.79
CA GLY A 18 45.31 17.56 12.16
C GLY A 18 45.23 16.13 11.65
N CYS A 19 45.99 15.79 10.61
CA CYS A 19 46.23 14.38 10.23
C CYS A 19 47.29 13.80 11.15
N THR A 20 46.93 12.76 11.93
CA THR A 20 47.93 11.92 12.59
C THR A 20 48.00 10.59 11.86
N SER A 21 49.08 10.37 11.11
CA SER A 21 49.50 9.08 10.58
C SER A 21 50.25 8.32 11.66
N SER A 22 49.71 7.19 12.09
CA SER A 22 50.39 6.21 12.93
C SER A 22 51.08 5.20 12.06
N SER A 23 52.41 5.24 12.02
CA SER A 23 53.31 4.25 11.40
C SER A 23 53.48 3.04 12.32
N ILE A 24 53.23 1.83 11.80
CA ILE A 24 53.56 0.55 12.42
C ILE A 24 55.00 0.19 12.02
N PRO A 25 55.87 -0.26 12.92
CA PRO A 25 57.23 -0.60 12.60
C PRO A 25 57.34 -1.95 11.87
N VAL A 26 58.11 -1.95 10.79
CA VAL A 26 58.54 -3.13 10.07
C VAL A 26 59.66 -3.83 10.86
N ALA A 27 59.47 -5.09 11.20
CA ALA A 27 60.54 -5.96 11.67
C ALA A 27 61.11 -6.72 10.49
N ASP A 28 62.40 -6.46 10.22
CA ASP A 28 63.24 -7.17 9.29
C ASP A 28 63.65 -8.53 9.92
N ASN A 29 63.38 -9.63 9.21
CA ASN A 29 64.07 -10.89 9.48
C ASN A 29 64.29 -11.64 8.18
N THR A 30 65.55 -11.66 7.81
CA THR A 30 66.18 -12.47 6.76
C THR A 30 66.19 -13.95 7.17
N ASP A 31 66.03 -14.79 6.13
CA ASP A 31 66.63 -16.08 5.90
C ASP A 31 65.76 -17.35 5.86
N LYS A 32 65.85 -17.90 4.65
CA LYS A 32 65.91 -19.29 4.18
C LYS A 32 64.65 -19.97 3.66
N PRO A 33 64.75 -20.59 2.48
CA PRO A 33 63.66 -21.30 1.82
C PRO A 33 63.46 -22.68 2.43
N ILE A 34 62.18 -22.97 2.76
CA ILE A 34 61.71 -24.33 3.06
C ILE A 34 60.87 -24.78 1.85
N GLU A 35 61.35 -25.73 1.10
CA GLU A 35 60.57 -26.50 0.14
C GLU A 35 59.54 -27.33 0.94
N GLY A 36 58.26 -26.94 0.84
CA GLY A 36 57.13 -27.71 1.32
C GLY A 36 56.12 -27.85 0.21
N ASN A 37 55.92 -29.07 -0.27
CA ASN A 37 54.87 -29.48 -1.18
C ASN A 37 53.51 -28.96 -0.69
N ILE A 38 52.94 -27.98 -1.39
CA ILE A 38 51.54 -27.58 -1.22
C ILE A 38 50.75 -28.42 -2.22
N ASN A 39 50.10 -29.48 -1.71
CA ASN A 39 48.99 -30.09 -2.41
C ASN A 39 47.84 -29.06 -2.45
N GLU A 40 47.57 -28.50 -3.60
CA GLU A 40 46.36 -27.78 -3.88
C GLU A 40 45.18 -28.79 -3.86
N GLU A 41 44.52 -28.95 -2.72
CA GLU A 41 43.18 -29.51 -2.70
C GLU A 41 42.26 -28.52 -3.41
N LYS A 42 41.78 -28.92 -4.61
CA LYS A 42 40.65 -28.25 -5.27
C LYS A 42 39.47 -28.25 -4.32
N PRO A 43 38.74 -27.11 -4.15
CA PRO A 43 37.50 -27.10 -3.42
C PRO A 43 36.55 -28.12 -4.07
N ASP A 44 36.01 -28.99 -3.21
CA ASP A 44 34.98 -29.99 -3.57
C ASP A 44 33.72 -29.24 -4.03
N GLU A 45 33.45 -29.20 -5.34
CA GLU A 45 32.25 -28.55 -5.95
C GLU A 45 30.93 -29.22 -5.55
N ASN A 46 30.96 -30.28 -4.73
CA ASN A 46 29.78 -31.05 -4.34
C ASN A 46 29.21 -30.70 -2.96
N ASN A 47 29.70 -29.65 -2.27
CA ASN A 47 29.23 -29.28 -0.95
C ASN A 47 28.68 -27.86 -0.87
N LEU A 48 28.00 -27.42 -1.92
CA LEU A 48 27.04 -26.31 -1.79
C LEU A 48 25.80 -26.88 -1.07
N PRO A 49 25.29 -26.22 0.00
CA PRO A 49 24.03 -26.62 0.56
C PRO A 49 22.98 -26.61 -0.56
N ALA A 50 22.32 -27.75 -0.73
CA ALA A 50 21.20 -27.83 -1.65
C ALA A 50 20.26 -26.69 -1.29
N ILE A 51 20.08 -25.72 -2.20
CA ILE A 51 18.95 -24.81 -2.17
C ILE A 51 17.75 -25.77 -2.22
N GLU A 52 17.05 -25.92 -1.11
CA GLU A 52 15.77 -26.59 -1.09
C GLU A 52 14.92 -25.87 -2.15
N ASN A 53 14.80 -26.53 -3.31
CA ASN A 53 13.89 -26.12 -4.34
C ASN A 53 12.50 -26.41 -3.77
N ASN A 54 11.94 -25.46 -3.02
CA ASN A 54 10.56 -25.48 -2.57
C ASN A 54 9.69 -25.36 -3.83
N GLN A 55 9.57 -26.50 -4.53
CA GLN A 55 8.76 -26.58 -5.72
C GLN A 55 7.31 -26.41 -5.27
N ILE A 56 6.69 -25.30 -5.69
CA ILE A 56 5.30 -24.97 -5.37
C ILE A 56 4.43 -26.15 -5.83
N ASP A 57 3.62 -26.66 -4.91
CA ASP A 57 2.59 -27.65 -5.23
C ASP A 57 1.40 -26.95 -5.90
N TYR A 58 1.42 -26.86 -7.22
CA TYR A 58 0.39 -26.19 -8.01
C TYR A 58 -0.99 -26.82 -7.87
N GLU A 59 -1.07 -28.12 -7.63
CA GLU A 59 -2.36 -28.81 -7.44
C GLU A 59 -3.01 -28.42 -6.12
N LYS A 60 -2.19 -28.21 -5.09
CA LYS A 60 -2.65 -27.83 -3.75
C LYS A 60 -2.92 -26.33 -3.63
N ILE A 61 -1.98 -25.50 -4.07
CA ILE A 61 -2.02 -24.04 -3.89
C ILE A 61 -2.90 -23.38 -4.94
N LYS A 62 -2.86 -23.86 -6.18
CA LYS A 62 -3.59 -23.31 -7.34
C LYS A 62 -3.38 -21.80 -7.52
N PRO A 63 -2.12 -21.33 -7.64
CA PRO A 63 -1.84 -19.91 -7.75
C PRO A 63 -2.56 -19.31 -8.96
N ASN A 64 -3.14 -18.13 -8.78
CA ASN A 64 -3.74 -17.36 -9.87
C ASN A 64 -3.46 -15.87 -9.68
N GLU A 65 -2.30 -15.42 -10.10
CA GLU A 65 -1.89 -14.02 -9.94
C GLU A 65 -2.50 -13.07 -10.99
N ASN A 66 -3.41 -13.59 -11.83
CA ASN A 66 -4.32 -12.80 -12.67
C ASN A 66 -5.72 -12.65 -12.06
N GLY A 67 -5.97 -13.25 -10.90
CA GLY A 67 -7.24 -13.15 -10.19
C GLY A 67 -7.53 -11.75 -9.64
N GLN A 68 -8.73 -11.56 -9.15
CA GLN A 68 -9.22 -10.28 -8.62
C GLN A 68 -8.73 -10.04 -7.18
N VAL A 69 -8.51 -8.76 -6.84
CA VAL A 69 -8.11 -8.28 -5.52
C VAL A 69 -9.19 -7.35 -4.96
N MET A 70 -9.56 -7.52 -3.70
CA MET A 70 -10.46 -6.56 -3.04
C MET A 70 -9.68 -5.34 -2.58
N ILE A 71 -10.15 -4.15 -3.00
CA ILE A 71 -9.80 -2.86 -2.39
C ILE A 71 -10.99 -2.47 -1.51
N LEU A 72 -10.83 -2.56 -0.21
CA LEU A 72 -11.90 -2.29 0.74
C LEU A 72 -12.05 -0.81 1.00
N MET A 73 -13.29 -0.34 1.02
CA MET A 73 -13.66 1.05 1.28
C MET A 73 -14.42 1.15 2.60
N TYR A 74 -13.83 1.81 3.56
CA TYR A 74 -14.42 2.19 4.83
C TYR A 74 -14.54 3.71 4.93
N HIS A 75 -15.36 4.19 5.86
CA HIS A 75 -15.46 5.60 6.24
C HIS A 75 -15.33 5.73 7.76
N GLY A 76 -16.42 5.92 8.49
CA GLY A 76 -16.37 6.06 9.94
C GLY A 76 -16.25 4.74 10.70
N ILE A 77 -15.59 4.81 11.87
CA ILE A 77 -15.65 3.77 12.91
C ILE A 77 -16.38 4.40 14.10
N GLY A 78 -17.57 3.92 14.44
CA GLY A 78 -18.42 4.58 15.44
C GLY A 78 -19.26 3.61 16.26
N GLU A 79 -19.99 4.14 17.25
CA GLU A 79 -20.75 3.33 18.23
C GLU A 79 -21.92 2.56 17.61
N GLU A 80 -22.53 3.10 16.55
CA GLU A 80 -23.69 2.49 15.89
C GLU A 80 -23.36 2.21 14.42
N GLU A 81 -23.71 1.00 13.96
CA GLU A 81 -23.58 0.59 12.56
C GLU A 81 -24.51 1.43 11.68
N ALA A 82 -23.96 1.99 10.59
CA ALA A 82 -24.72 2.74 9.61
C ALA A 82 -24.18 2.49 8.20
N GLU A 83 -24.80 3.06 7.18
CA GLU A 83 -24.38 2.85 5.78
C GLU A 83 -22.89 3.12 5.54
N TRP A 84 -22.34 4.15 6.22
CA TRP A 84 -20.94 4.58 6.10
C TRP A 84 -20.17 4.53 7.43
N ILE A 85 -20.72 3.85 8.43
CA ILE A 85 -20.11 3.70 9.76
C ILE A 85 -20.07 2.21 10.11
N ARG A 86 -18.90 1.74 10.44
CA ARG A 86 -18.65 0.39 10.97
C ARG A 86 -18.41 0.49 12.47
N THR A 87 -18.99 -0.41 13.28
CA THR A 87 -18.63 -0.41 14.70
C THR A 87 -17.21 -0.98 14.90
N PRO A 88 -16.50 -0.60 15.99
CA PRO A 88 -15.21 -1.19 16.33
C PRO A 88 -15.25 -2.72 16.36
N GLU A 89 -16.30 -3.32 16.92
CA GLU A 89 -16.48 -4.77 16.98
C GLU A 89 -16.64 -5.37 15.59
N ASN A 90 -17.42 -4.75 14.73
CA ASN A 90 -17.63 -5.24 13.36
C ASN A 90 -16.37 -5.05 12.51
N PHE A 91 -15.61 -3.96 12.70
CA PHE A 91 -14.35 -3.78 12.01
C PHE A 91 -13.29 -4.81 12.48
N LYS A 92 -13.20 -5.10 13.78
CA LYS A 92 -12.38 -6.21 14.31
C LYS A 92 -12.78 -7.55 13.70
N LYS A 93 -14.09 -7.80 13.57
CA LYS A 93 -14.63 -9.01 12.92
C LYS A 93 -14.25 -9.07 11.44
N ASP A 94 -14.27 -7.94 10.73
CA ASP A 94 -13.86 -7.87 9.33
C ASP A 94 -12.38 -8.26 9.16
N LEU A 95 -11.48 -7.68 9.98
CA LEU A 95 -10.06 -8.00 9.97
C LEU A 95 -9.81 -9.47 10.29
N GLN A 96 -10.47 -10.03 11.33
CA GLN A 96 -10.35 -11.44 11.68
C GLN A 96 -10.87 -12.34 10.56
N THR A 97 -12.00 -12.00 9.96
CA THR A 97 -12.57 -12.77 8.84
C THR A 97 -11.63 -12.78 7.64
N LEU A 98 -11.03 -11.64 7.31
CA LEU A 98 -10.03 -11.56 6.24
C LEU A 98 -8.83 -12.46 6.55
N TYR A 99 -8.27 -12.35 7.75
CA TYR A 99 -7.12 -13.15 8.18
C TYR A 99 -7.41 -14.65 8.09
N ASP A 100 -8.54 -15.10 8.65
CA ASP A 100 -8.95 -16.51 8.70
C ASP A 100 -9.24 -17.10 7.31
N ASN A 101 -9.63 -16.25 6.33
CA ASN A 101 -9.84 -16.62 4.94
C ASN A 101 -8.59 -16.45 4.06
N GLY A 102 -7.42 -16.31 4.67
CA GLY A 102 -6.14 -16.27 3.97
C GLY A 102 -5.86 -14.96 3.21
N TYR A 103 -6.51 -13.85 3.59
CA TYR A 103 -6.13 -12.54 3.05
C TYR A 103 -4.96 -11.94 3.82
N ARG A 104 -4.11 -11.19 3.11
CA ARG A 104 -2.98 -10.45 3.66
C ARG A 104 -3.01 -9.02 3.16
N VAL A 105 -2.84 -8.07 4.07
CA VAL A 105 -2.92 -6.65 3.76
C VAL A 105 -1.65 -6.20 3.07
N ILE A 106 -1.82 -5.55 1.91
CA ILE A 106 -0.75 -4.86 1.18
C ILE A 106 -1.10 -3.38 1.03
N SER A 107 -0.10 -2.56 0.73
CA SER A 107 -0.34 -1.15 0.42
C SER A 107 -1.01 -0.98 -0.95
N LEU A 108 -1.78 0.09 -1.12
CA LEU A 108 -2.31 0.47 -2.44
C LEU A 108 -1.17 0.71 -3.44
N ARG A 109 -0.05 1.26 -2.97
CA ARG A 109 1.14 1.49 -3.78
C ARG A 109 1.71 0.18 -4.32
N ASP A 110 1.93 -0.83 -3.46
CA ASP A 110 2.46 -2.12 -3.89
C ASP A 110 1.52 -2.81 -4.89
N TYR A 111 0.21 -2.67 -4.66
CA TYR A 111 -0.78 -3.17 -5.61
C TYR A 111 -0.65 -2.51 -6.99
N ILE A 112 -0.63 -1.17 -7.09
CA ILE A 112 -0.57 -0.49 -8.40
C ILE A 112 0.79 -0.62 -9.09
N GLU A 113 1.87 -0.76 -8.32
CA GLU A 113 3.23 -0.99 -8.83
C GLU A 113 3.51 -2.47 -9.13
N ASN A 114 2.54 -3.36 -8.91
CA ASN A 114 2.69 -4.82 -9.08
C ASN A 114 3.83 -5.42 -8.24
N LYS A 115 3.99 -4.93 -7.01
CA LYS A 115 4.95 -5.39 -5.99
C LYS A 115 4.24 -6.16 -4.89
N ILE A 116 3.44 -7.15 -5.28
CA ILE A 116 2.67 -7.97 -4.34
C ILE A 116 3.61 -8.98 -3.71
N ASP A 117 3.93 -8.79 -2.43
CA ASP A 117 4.75 -9.68 -1.61
C ASP A 117 3.86 -10.34 -0.56
N VAL A 118 3.28 -11.46 -0.94
CA VAL A 118 2.36 -12.26 -0.12
C VAL A 118 2.75 -13.72 -0.26
N GLU A 119 2.84 -14.45 0.83
CA GLU A 119 3.21 -15.87 0.83
C GLU A 119 2.32 -16.72 -0.09
N ALA A 120 2.87 -17.84 -0.55
CA ALA A 120 2.18 -18.76 -1.43
C ALA A 120 0.84 -19.26 -0.83
N GLY A 121 -0.22 -19.21 -1.61
CA GLY A 121 -1.57 -19.63 -1.21
C GLY A 121 -2.40 -18.53 -0.54
N PHE A 122 -1.82 -17.40 -0.19
CA PHE A 122 -2.56 -16.26 0.37
C PHE A 122 -3.02 -15.28 -0.73
N THR A 123 -3.92 -14.38 -0.33
CA THR A 123 -4.57 -13.41 -1.23
C THR A 123 -4.33 -11.99 -0.73
N PRO A 124 -3.83 -11.07 -1.56
CA PRO A 124 -3.69 -9.67 -1.18
C PRO A 124 -5.05 -9.00 -0.97
N VAL A 125 -5.10 -8.07 -0.04
CA VAL A 125 -6.23 -7.15 0.17
C VAL A 125 -5.70 -5.75 0.47
N VAL A 126 -6.36 -4.72 -0.06
CA VAL A 126 -6.04 -3.31 0.21
C VAL A 126 -7.15 -2.71 1.07
N ILE A 127 -6.79 -1.96 2.12
CA ILE A 127 -7.73 -1.28 3.01
C ILE A 127 -7.66 0.23 2.76
N THR A 128 -8.82 0.86 2.58
CA THR A 128 -8.92 2.33 2.38
C THR A 128 -10.00 2.94 3.27
N PHE A 129 -9.74 4.18 3.69
CA PHE A 129 -10.69 5.00 4.46
C PHE A 129 -10.88 6.34 3.78
N ASP A 130 -12.12 6.77 3.59
CA ASP A 130 -12.46 8.06 3.02
C ASP A 130 -12.82 9.08 4.12
N ASP A 131 -12.77 10.37 3.81
CA ASP A 131 -13.21 11.54 4.61
C ASP A 131 -12.24 12.07 5.68
N GLY A 132 -11.25 11.35 6.14
CA GLY A 132 -10.40 11.82 7.24
C GLY A 132 -11.20 12.16 8.51
N LEU A 133 -12.05 11.26 8.98
CA LEU A 133 -12.90 11.46 10.15
C LEU A 133 -12.10 11.33 11.45
N LEU A 134 -12.61 11.90 12.55
CA LEU A 134 -11.98 11.78 13.88
C LEU A 134 -11.79 10.32 14.29
N ASN A 135 -12.81 9.51 14.11
CA ASN A 135 -12.83 8.12 14.52
C ASN A 135 -12.03 7.18 13.58
N GLN A 136 -11.42 7.71 12.53
CA GLN A 136 -10.39 6.98 11.78
C GLN A 136 -9.03 7.10 12.46
N PHE A 137 -8.70 8.27 12.99
CA PHE A 137 -7.49 8.49 13.77
C PHE A 137 -7.77 9.51 14.88
N ASN A 138 -7.99 9.02 16.09
CA ASN A 138 -8.23 9.82 17.28
C ASN A 138 -7.05 9.69 18.25
N LEU A 139 -6.59 10.82 18.81
CA LEU A 139 -5.60 10.88 19.86
C LEU A 139 -6.27 11.36 21.16
N LEU A 140 -6.12 10.59 22.22
CA LEU A 140 -6.65 10.84 23.55
C LEU A 140 -5.56 11.37 24.47
N ASP A 141 -5.84 12.38 25.27
CA ASP A 141 -4.95 12.83 26.33
C ASP A 141 -5.01 11.83 27.50
N SER A 142 -3.88 11.20 27.78
CA SER A 142 -3.72 10.23 28.87
C SER A 142 -3.13 10.83 30.15
N GLY A 143 -2.89 12.14 30.19
CA GLY A 143 -2.20 12.83 31.28
C GLY A 143 -0.67 12.75 31.20
N ASP A 144 -0.13 11.69 30.61
CA ASP A 144 1.31 11.48 30.36
C ASP A 144 1.68 11.72 28.88
N GLY A 145 0.75 12.23 28.08
CA GLY A 145 0.88 12.50 26.64
C GLY A 145 -0.31 11.97 25.83
N MET A 146 -0.21 12.15 24.52
CA MET A 146 -1.25 11.68 23.59
C MET A 146 -1.10 10.19 23.32
N LYS A 147 -2.21 9.45 23.32
CA LYS A 147 -2.28 8.03 22.97
C LYS A 147 -3.32 7.80 21.88
N ILE A 148 -3.07 6.84 21.02
CA ILE A 148 -4.04 6.44 20.02
C ILE A 148 -5.24 5.82 20.71
N ASP A 149 -6.43 6.28 20.35
CA ASP A 149 -7.69 5.67 20.75
C ASP A 149 -7.74 4.23 20.23
N PRO A 150 -7.83 3.21 21.10
CA PRO A 150 -7.80 1.81 20.68
C PRO A 150 -9.01 1.41 19.82
N ASP A 151 -10.10 2.19 19.85
CA ASP A 151 -11.33 1.92 19.10
C ASP A 151 -11.47 2.78 17.83
N CYS A 152 -10.48 3.63 17.49
CA CYS A 152 -10.42 4.26 16.17
C CYS A 152 -9.80 3.30 15.13
N ALA A 153 -9.98 3.60 13.82
CA ALA A 153 -9.48 2.71 12.77
C ALA A 153 -7.97 2.43 12.88
N VAL A 154 -7.15 3.47 13.10
CA VAL A 154 -5.69 3.29 13.26
C VAL A 154 -5.39 2.44 14.49
N GLY A 155 -6.02 2.69 15.65
CA GLY A 155 -5.80 1.90 16.85
C GLY A 155 -6.17 0.43 16.66
N LEU A 156 -7.27 0.15 15.95
CA LEU A 156 -7.70 -1.21 15.62
C LEU A 156 -6.73 -1.92 14.69
N LEU A 157 -6.22 -1.22 13.66
CA LEU A 157 -5.23 -1.76 12.73
C LEU A 157 -3.88 -2.05 13.42
N GLU A 158 -3.38 -1.12 14.25
CA GLU A 158 -2.15 -1.31 15.03
C GLU A 158 -2.27 -2.53 15.95
N ASN A 159 -3.34 -2.61 16.75
CA ASN A 159 -3.58 -3.72 17.67
C ASN A 159 -3.73 -5.07 16.92
N PHE A 160 -4.38 -5.06 15.75
CA PHE A 160 -4.54 -6.28 14.98
C PHE A 160 -3.23 -6.76 14.37
N SER A 161 -2.43 -5.85 13.80
CA SER A 161 -1.12 -6.19 13.21
C SER A 161 -0.09 -6.60 14.27
N GLU A 162 -0.16 -6.07 15.49
CA GLU A 162 0.67 -6.53 16.61
C GLU A 162 0.33 -7.98 16.99
N LYS A 163 -0.97 -8.32 17.01
CA LYS A 163 -1.43 -9.68 17.31
C LYS A 163 -1.16 -10.68 16.19
N TYR A 164 -1.24 -10.25 14.93
CA TYR A 164 -1.07 -11.05 13.72
C TYR A 164 -0.07 -10.37 12.77
N PRO A 165 1.25 -10.46 13.04
CA PRO A 165 2.27 -9.76 12.25
C PRO A 165 2.29 -10.17 10.76
N ASP A 166 1.92 -11.40 10.46
CA ASP A 166 1.82 -11.95 9.10
C ASP A 166 0.57 -11.47 8.32
N PHE A 167 -0.37 -10.80 8.99
CA PHE A 167 -1.50 -10.18 8.30
C PHE A 167 -1.08 -9.01 7.40
N GLY A 168 0.02 -8.37 7.73
CA GLY A 168 0.48 -7.13 7.12
C GLY A 168 -0.15 -5.90 7.78
N LYS A 169 0.45 -4.74 7.50
CA LYS A 169 0.01 -3.46 8.04
C LYS A 169 0.12 -2.36 6.99
N ALA A 170 -1.01 -2.03 6.38
CA ALA A 170 -1.14 -0.89 5.46
C ALA A 170 -2.60 -0.43 5.40
N ALA A 171 -2.81 0.85 5.15
CA ALA A 171 -4.08 1.41 4.72
C ALA A 171 -3.85 2.77 4.06
N SER A 172 -4.77 3.19 3.18
CA SER A 172 -4.75 4.53 2.58
C SER A 172 -5.89 5.36 3.16
N PHE A 173 -5.57 6.53 3.70
CA PHE A 173 -6.52 7.48 4.26
C PHE A 173 -6.71 8.63 3.26
N PHE A 174 -7.86 8.68 2.61
CA PHE A 174 -8.24 9.74 1.68
C PHE A 174 -8.87 10.88 2.46
N ILE A 175 -8.17 12.00 2.52
CA ILE A 175 -8.54 13.12 3.38
C ILE A 175 -8.97 14.34 2.58
N TYR A 176 -9.87 15.13 3.18
CA TYR A 176 -10.18 16.48 2.72
C TYR A 176 -9.96 17.51 3.84
N TYR A 177 -9.85 18.77 3.47
CA TYR A 177 -9.58 19.89 4.36
C TYR A 177 -10.87 20.65 4.75
N PRO A 178 -10.87 21.55 5.75
CA PRO A 178 -9.67 22.14 6.36
C PRO A 178 -9.09 21.38 7.57
N ILE A 179 -9.79 20.43 8.16
CA ILE A 179 -9.37 19.77 9.41
C ILE A 179 -9.46 18.25 9.23
N PRO A 180 -8.48 17.61 8.57
CA PRO A 180 -8.39 16.17 8.53
C PRO A 180 -8.28 15.57 9.94
N PHE A 181 -8.96 14.46 10.17
CA PHE A 181 -9.04 13.78 11.47
C PHE A 181 -9.52 14.67 12.63
N ARG A 182 -10.11 15.83 12.35
CA ARG A 182 -10.86 16.73 13.24
C ARG A 182 -10.13 17.27 14.49
N GLN A 183 -8.87 16.94 14.72
CA GLN A 183 -8.03 17.48 15.82
C GLN A 183 -6.97 18.43 15.24
N LYS A 184 -7.34 19.69 15.06
CA LYS A 184 -6.58 20.70 14.32
C LYS A 184 -5.10 20.83 14.77
N ASP A 185 -4.89 20.84 16.09
CA ASP A 185 -3.56 21.07 16.66
C ASP A 185 -2.67 19.82 16.62
N LEU A 186 -3.25 18.66 16.31
CA LEU A 186 -2.57 17.36 16.24
C LEU A 186 -2.41 16.81 14.80
N ILE A 187 -2.77 17.59 13.79
CA ILE A 187 -2.73 17.13 12.39
C ILE A 187 -1.33 16.68 11.99
N LYS A 188 -0.29 17.46 12.35
CA LYS A 188 1.09 17.14 12.03
C LYS A 188 1.54 15.82 12.67
N GLU A 189 1.27 15.66 13.97
CA GLU A 189 1.59 14.43 14.71
C GLU A 189 0.92 13.21 14.09
N LYS A 190 -0.37 13.32 13.73
CA LYS A 190 -1.12 12.26 13.04
C LYS A 190 -0.53 11.91 11.68
N TYR A 191 -0.16 12.89 10.88
CA TYR A 191 0.41 12.69 9.56
C TYR A 191 1.77 11.99 9.65
N GLU A 192 2.66 12.48 10.53
CA GLU A 192 3.96 11.89 10.77
C GLU A 192 3.82 10.45 11.27
N PHE A 193 2.86 10.18 12.18
CA PHE A 193 2.56 8.82 12.61
C PHE A 193 2.17 7.92 11.43
N LEU A 194 1.18 8.34 10.62
CA LEU A 194 0.70 7.54 9.49
C LEU A 194 1.83 7.15 8.55
N ILE A 195 2.64 8.13 8.11
CA ILE A 195 3.72 7.87 7.16
C ILE A 195 4.81 6.97 7.76
N ASN A 196 5.19 7.20 9.03
CA ASN A 196 6.22 6.41 9.70
C ASN A 196 5.78 4.97 10.00
N HIS A 197 4.46 4.69 9.98
CA HIS A 197 3.90 3.36 10.24
C HIS A 197 3.44 2.63 8.97
N GLY A 198 3.75 3.18 7.77
CA GLY A 198 3.46 2.52 6.49
C GLY A 198 2.04 2.77 5.96
N TYR A 199 1.32 3.74 6.53
CA TYR A 199 0.03 4.20 6.00
C TYR A 199 0.22 5.27 4.93
N GLU A 200 -0.76 5.40 4.05
CA GLU A 200 -0.79 6.41 2.99
C GLU A 200 -1.81 7.50 3.30
N ILE A 201 -1.47 8.74 2.93
CA ILE A 201 -2.39 9.88 2.91
C ILE A 201 -2.69 10.20 1.45
N GLY A 202 -3.95 10.00 1.04
CA GLY A 202 -4.43 10.27 -0.31
C GLY A 202 -5.33 11.50 -0.40
N ASN A 203 -5.55 11.96 -1.61
CA ASN A 203 -6.39 13.10 -1.94
C ASN A 203 -7.89 12.72 -1.91
N HIS A 204 -8.74 13.57 -1.30
CA HIS A 204 -10.20 13.44 -1.35
C HIS A 204 -10.89 14.78 -1.67
N GLY A 205 -10.23 15.58 -2.56
CA GLY A 205 -10.62 16.96 -2.79
C GLY A 205 -10.26 17.90 -1.64
N TYR A 206 -10.56 19.20 -1.80
CA TYR A 206 -10.25 20.17 -0.73
C TYR A 206 -11.40 20.31 0.28
N ASN A 207 -12.65 20.43 -0.19
CA ASN A 207 -13.85 20.52 0.65
C ASN A 207 -14.84 19.38 0.35
N HIS A 208 -14.35 18.22 -0.10
CA HIS A 208 -15.21 17.10 -0.50
C HIS A 208 -16.22 17.49 -1.60
N GLU A 209 -15.76 18.26 -2.62
CA GLU A 209 -16.64 18.70 -3.71
C GLU A 209 -17.02 17.52 -4.62
N ASN A 210 -18.23 17.58 -5.17
CA ASN A 210 -18.62 16.66 -6.25
C ASN A 210 -17.93 17.07 -7.55
N LEU A 211 -16.80 16.42 -7.85
CA LEU A 211 -15.93 16.78 -8.98
C LEU A 211 -16.63 16.64 -10.35
N GLY A 212 -17.72 15.88 -10.44
CA GLY A 212 -18.53 15.76 -11.65
C GLY A 212 -19.54 16.88 -11.87
N LYS A 213 -19.68 17.81 -10.90
CA LYS A 213 -20.65 18.92 -10.93
C LYS A 213 -20.02 20.31 -10.94
N ILE A 214 -18.71 20.41 -10.80
CA ILE A 214 -17.96 21.67 -10.85
C ILE A 214 -17.20 21.78 -12.16
N ASN A 215 -16.76 22.98 -12.55
CA ASN A 215 -15.99 23.18 -13.77
C ASN A 215 -14.55 22.67 -13.61
N ILE A 216 -13.80 22.56 -14.70
CA ILE A 216 -12.46 21.95 -14.71
C ILE A 216 -11.44 22.77 -13.89
N GLU A 217 -11.53 24.10 -13.92
CA GLU A 217 -10.66 24.95 -13.10
C GLU A 217 -10.89 24.70 -11.60
N GLU A 218 -12.15 24.57 -11.18
CA GLU A 218 -12.51 24.23 -9.80
C GLU A 218 -12.06 22.80 -9.41
N VAL A 219 -12.12 21.82 -10.34
CA VAL A 219 -11.56 20.48 -10.11
C VAL A 219 -10.07 20.58 -9.83
N GLN A 220 -9.31 21.22 -10.72
CA GLN A 220 -7.87 21.36 -10.56
C GLN A 220 -7.52 22.14 -9.27
N LYS A 221 -8.28 23.21 -8.97
CA LYS A 221 -8.12 23.98 -7.73
C LYS A 221 -8.36 23.14 -6.49
N SER A 222 -9.41 22.32 -6.45
CA SER A 222 -9.72 21.46 -5.31
C SER A 222 -8.59 20.43 -5.07
N LEU A 223 -8.18 19.73 -6.12
CA LEU A 223 -7.17 18.69 -6.02
C LEU A 223 -5.76 19.25 -5.71
N SER A 224 -5.36 20.35 -6.34
CA SER A 224 -4.10 21.02 -6.06
C SER A 224 -4.03 21.59 -4.65
N LYS A 225 -5.13 22.18 -4.15
CA LYS A 225 -5.18 22.71 -2.78
C LYS A 225 -5.07 21.62 -1.72
N ASN A 226 -5.61 20.44 -1.97
CA ASN A 226 -5.42 19.30 -1.08
C ASN A 226 -3.92 18.93 -0.98
N VAL A 227 -3.24 18.80 -2.13
CA VAL A 227 -1.79 18.51 -2.19
C VAL A 227 -0.99 19.62 -1.51
N MET A 228 -1.30 20.88 -1.80
CA MET A 228 -0.65 22.05 -1.17
C MET A 228 -0.73 21.94 0.35
N LYS A 229 -1.93 21.73 0.90
CA LYS A 229 -2.14 21.65 2.35
C LYS A 229 -1.46 20.44 2.99
N THR A 230 -1.37 19.34 2.29
CA THR A 230 -0.62 18.17 2.76
C THR A 230 0.89 18.48 2.79
N LYS A 231 1.42 19.13 1.76
CA LYS A 231 2.85 19.53 1.70
C LYS A 231 3.23 20.65 2.68
N GLU A 232 2.30 21.52 3.07
CA GLU A 232 2.54 22.48 4.18
C GLU A 232 2.89 21.77 5.51
N ILE A 233 2.38 20.53 5.69
CA ILE A 233 2.58 19.72 6.90
C ILE A 233 3.74 18.74 6.71
N LEU A 234 3.78 18.07 5.55
CA LEU A 234 4.78 17.08 5.14
C LEU A 234 5.44 17.52 3.82
N PRO A 235 6.46 18.38 3.83
CA PRO A 235 7.02 18.99 2.61
C PRO A 235 7.52 17.99 1.57
N ASP A 236 8.08 16.87 2.01
CA ASP A 236 8.70 15.84 1.15
C ASP A 236 7.70 14.72 0.76
N TYR A 237 6.45 14.79 1.23
CA TYR A 237 5.45 13.77 0.94
C TYR A 237 4.78 14.01 -0.41
N GLU A 238 4.69 12.93 -1.20
CA GLU A 238 4.00 12.96 -2.49
C GLU A 238 2.63 12.28 -2.38
N VAL A 239 1.56 13.05 -2.58
CA VAL A 239 0.19 12.55 -2.64
C VAL A 239 -0.04 11.90 -4.00
N GLN A 240 -0.08 10.57 -4.04
CA GLN A 240 -0.08 9.78 -5.29
C GLN A 240 -1.42 9.13 -5.63
N SER A 241 -2.41 9.21 -4.76
CA SER A 241 -3.70 8.57 -4.97
C SER A 241 -4.87 9.52 -4.71
N LEU A 242 -5.98 9.28 -5.39
CA LEU A 242 -7.24 10.01 -5.24
C LEU A 242 -8.38 9.02 -5.03
N ALA A 243 -9.17 9.18 -3.98
CA ALA A 243 -10.53 8.64 -3.94
C ALA A 243 -11.51 9.73 -4.40
N LEU A 244 -12.38 9.40 -5.34
CA LEU A 244 -13.34 10.37 -5.89
C LEU A 244 -14.46 10.67 -4.87
N PRO A 245 -14.61 11.91 -4.38
CA PRO A 245 -15.76 12.27 -3.57
C PRO A 245 -17.07 11.93 -4.29
N TYR A 246 -17.98 11.25 -3.60
CA TYR A 246 -19.25 10.73 -4.19
C TYR A 246 -19.07 9.78 -5.39
N GLY A 247 -17.85 9.29 -5.66
CA GLY A 247 -17.53 8.55 -6.88
C GLY A 247 -17.67 9.37 -8.16
N ALA A 248 -17.72 10.70 -8.07
CA ALA A 248 -18.04 11.59 -9.17
C ALA A 248 -16.80 12.24 -9.77
N ALA A 249 -16.72 12.24 -11.09
CA ALA A 249 -15.64 12.87 -11.86
C ALA A 249 -16.19 13.54 -13.13
N PRO A 250 -15.44 14.46 -13.74
CA PRO A 250 -15.72 14.93 -15.10
C PRO A 250 -15.83 13.79 -16.09
N LYS A 251 -16.62 13.97 -17.16
CA LYS A 251 -16.87 12.93 -18.16
C LYS A 251 -15.97 13.09 -19.39
N GLY A 252 -15.85 12.00 -20.16
CA GLY A 252 -15.12 12.01 -21.43
C GLY A 252 -13.65 12.36 -21.25
N GLU A 253 -13.14 13.23 -22.12
CA GLU A 253 -11.74 13.65 -22.12
C GLU A 253 -11.33 14.48 -20.89
N ASP A 254 -12.30 15.10 -20.22
CA ASP A 254 -12.07 15.89 -19.02
C ASP A 254 -11.76 15.03 -17.78
N TYR A 255 -11.97 13.71 -17.85
CA TYR A 255 -11.55 12.79 -16.80
C TYR A 255 -10.06 12.88 -16.47
N LYS A 256 -9.22 13.22 -17.45
CA LYS A 256 -7.77 13.43 -17.25
C LYS A 256 -7.43 14.40 -16.13
N TYR A 257 -8.32 15.36 -15.85
CA TYR A 257 -8.12 16.36 -14.81
C TYR A 257 -8.36 15.85 -13.38
N VAL A 258 -8.84 14.63 -13.19
CA VAL A 258 -8.77 13.96 -11.87
C VAL A 258 -7.50 13.12 -11.75
N VAL A 259 -6.83 12.82 -12.86
CA VAL A 259 -5.55 12.09 -12.87
C VAL A 259 -4.40 13.05 -12.63
N SER A 260 -4.26 14.10 -13.43
CA SER A 260 -3.19 15.07 -13.30
C SER A 260 -3.64 16.47 -13.67
N GLY A 261 -3.03 17.46 -13.06
CA GLY A 261 -3.32 18.87 -13.30
C GLY A 261 -2.54 19.78 -12.38
N SER A 262 -2.88 21.06 -12.45
CA SER A 262 -2.26 22.10 -11.61
C SER A 262 -3.21 23.27 -11.39
N TYR A 263 -3.03 23.96 -10.28
CA TYR A 263 -3.65 25.24 -10.00
C TYR A 263 -2.63 26.10 -9.22
N GLU A 264 -2.39 27.34 -9.72
CA GLU A 264 -1.29 28.19 -9.26
C GLU A 264 0.06 27.45 -9.38
N GLU A 265 0.90 27.45 -8.35
CA GLU A 265 2.21 26.78 -8.32
C GLU A 265 2.15 25.29 -7.93
N PHE A 266 0.99 24.76 -7.58
CA PHE A 266 0.83 23.38 -7.11
C PHE A 266 0.26 22.47 -8.21
N SER A 267 0.92 21.33 -8.40
CA SER A 267 0.49 20.27 -9.30
C SER A 267 0.16 18.99 -8.53
N TYR A 268 -0.63 18.13 -9.16
CA TYR A 268 -0.90 16.78 -8.70
C TYR A 268 -0.76 15.79 -9.86
N ASP A 269 -0.38 14.56 -9.53
CA ASP A 269 -0.26 13.44 -10.47
C ASP A 269 -0.63 12.14 -9.72
N HIS A 270 -1.92 11.77 -9.78
CA HIS A 270 -2.43 10.61 -9.10
C HIS A 270 -2.11 9.34 -9.89
N LYS A 271 -1.29 8.47 -9.31
CA LYS A 271 -0.95 7.14 -9.87
C LYS A 271 -2.14 6.18 -9.76
N ALA A 272 -3.04 6.43 -8.81
CA ALA A 272 -4.28 5.68 -8.63
C ALA A 272 -5.48 6.62 -8.45
N VAL A 273 -6.61 6.31 -9.13
CA VAL A 273 -7.90 6.95 -8.91
C VAL A 273 -8.92 5.88 -8.55
N LEU A 274 -9.47 5.97 -7.33
CA LEU A 274 -10.39 5.01 -6.75
C LEU A 274 -11.83 5.49 -6.91
N LEU A 275 -12.66 4.56 -7.38
CA LEU A 275 -14.10 4.78 -7.56
C LEU A 275 -14.86 4.44 -6.27
N VAL A 276 -16.07 4.96 -6.12
CA VAL A 276 -17.08 4.34 -5.26
C VAL A 276 -17.65 3.19 -6.07
N GLY A 277 -17.31 2.00 -5.69
CA GLY A 277 -17.62 0.89 -6.55
C GLY A 277 -18.24 -0.28 -5.83
N SER A 278 -18.43 -1.36 -6.55
CA SER A 278 -19.11 -2.53 -6.07
C SER A 278 -18.48 -3.82 -6.55
N ASN A 279 -17.23 -3.77 -7.01
CA ASN A 279 -16.52 -4.94 -7.54
C ASN A 279 -15.10 -5.02 -7.02
N PRO A 280 -14.53 -6.23 -6.86
CA PRO A 280 -13.11 -6.42 -6.73
C PRO A 280 -12.36 -5.85 -7.94
N ALA A 281 -11.16 -5.36 -7.72
CA ALA A 281 -10.33 -4.81 -8.77
C ALA A 281 -9.60 -5.93 -9.54
N PRO A 282 -9.33 -5.78 -10.85
CA PRO A 282 -8.49 -6.69 -11.60
C PRO A 282 -7.07 -6.76 -11.02
N SER A 283 -6.41 -7.91 -11.15
CA SER A 283 -4.96 -8.00 -10.88
C SER A 283 -4.19 -6.93 -11.66
N PRO A 284 -3.09 -6.36 -11.11
CA PRO A 284 -2.20 -5.48 -11.85
C PRO A 284 -1.54 -6.16 -13.07
N ASN A 285 -1.58 -7.50 -13.14
CA ASN A 285 -1.11 -8.29 -14.28
C ASN A 285 -2.13 -8.36 -15.43
N SER A 286 -3.38 -8.00 -15.17
CA SER A 286 -4.48 -8.21 -16.12
C SER A 286 -4.53 -7.12 -17.20
N ILE A 287 -4.88 -7.52 -18.45
CA ILE A 287 -5.24 -6.57 -19.53
C ILE A 287 -6.42 -5.64 -19.16
N LYS A 288 -7.20 -5.99 -18.12
CA LYS A 288 -8.32 -5.18 -17.60
C LYS A 288 -7.90 -4.16 -16.56
N PHE A 289 -6.64 -4.19 -16.12
CA PHE A 289 -6.18 -3.30 -15.08
C PHE A 289 -6.09 -1.85 -15.55
N ASN A 290 -6.74 -0.97 -14.81
CA ASN A 290 -6.69 0.47 -15.04
C ASN A 290 -6.51 1.19 -13.70
N PRO A 291 -5.30 1.62 -13.35
CA PRO A 291 -5.04 2.28 -12.07
C PRO A 291 -5.78 3.61 -11.93
N GLN A 292 -6.23 4.20 -13.05
CA GLN A 292 -7.00 5.45 -13.03
C GLN A 292 -8.51 5.22 -12.82
N ARG A 293 -8.97 3.96 -12.65
CA ARG A 293 -10.38 3.62 -12.44
C ARG A 293 -10.52 2.35 -11.60
N LEU A 294 -9.92 2.35 -10.40
CA LEU A 294 -9.95 1.20 -9.51
C LEU A 294 -11.28 1.09 -8.79
N PRO A 295 -12.04 0.02 -9.01
CA PRO A 295 -13.26 -0.24 -8.24
C PRO A 295 -12.90 -0.65 -6.81
N ARG A 296 -13.85 -0.44 -5.89
CA ARG A 296 -13.70 -0.83 -4.48
C ARG A 296 -14.89 -1.64 -4.00
N VAL A 297 -14.68 -2.43 -2.96
CA VAL A 297 -15.70 -3.19 -2.24
C VAL A 297 -15.98 -2.51 -0.91
N ARG A 298 -17.25 -2.31 -0.56
CA ARG A 298 -17.60 -1.72 0.75
C ARG A 298 -17.30 -2.69 1.88
N GLY A 299 -16.55 -2.20 2.89
CA GLY A 299 -16.31 -2.89 4.14
C GLY A 299 -17.53 -2.82 5.07
N SER A 300 -18.68 -3.31 4.61
CA SER A 300 -19.94 -3.25 5.34
C SER A 300 -20.86 -4.41 4.93
N GLU A 301 -21.84 -4.69 5.77
CA GLU A 301 -22.98 -5.58 5.45
C GLU A 301 -24.27 -4.78 5.21
N MET A 302 -24.28 -3.47 5.56
CA MET A 302 -25.45 -2.63 5.49
C MET A 302 -25.59 -1.95 4.12
N LEU A 303 -26.76 -2.09 3.50
CA LEU A 303 -27.14 -1.47 2.23
C LEU A 303 -26.14 -1.72 1.07
N VAL A 304 -25.46 -2.87 1.09
CA VAL A 304 -24.45 -3.23 0.07
C VAL A 304 -25.03 -3.96 -1.14
N ALA A 305 -26.30 -4.34 -1.10
CA ALA A 305 -27.04 -4.98 -2.20
C ALA A 305 -26.32 -6.20 -2.81
N GLY A 306 -25.67 -7.03 -1.99
CA GLY A 306 -24.94 -8.22 -2.43
C GLY A 306 -23.54 -7.92 -2.97
N THR A 307 -22.97 -6.75 -2.71
CA THR A 307 -21.65 -6.32 -3.20
C THR A 307 -20.72 -5.81 -2.08
N GLY A 308 -20.95 -6.27 -0.85
CA GLY A 308 -20.09 -5.96 0.30
C GLY A 308 -18.98 -6.99 0.50
N LEU A 309 -18.16 -6.76 1.53
CA LEU A 309 -17.02 -7.60 1.90
C LEU A 309 -17.42 -9.09 2.00
N TYR A 310 -18.44 -9.40 2.78
CA TYR A 310 -18.87 -10.79 3.03
C TYR A 310 -19.49 -11.45 1.81
N ASP A 311 -20.11 -10.66 0.92
CA ASP A 311 -20.65 -11.16 -0.34
C ASP A 311 -19.52 -11.62 -1.27
N TYR A 312 -18.42 -10.84 -1.34
CA TYR A 312 -17.27 -11.21 -2.16
C TYR A 312 -16.40 -12.30 -1.54
N ILE A 313 -16.30 -12.43 -0.22
CA ILE A 313 -15.70 -13.62 0.39
C ILE A 313 -16.46 -14.87 -0.06
N LYS A 314 -17.79 -14.90 0.06
CA LYS A 314 -18.63 -16.03 -0.42
C LYS A 314 -18.56 -16.23 -1.93
N TYR A 315 -18.42 -15.14 -2.70
CA TYR A 315 -18.27 -15.24 -4.15
C TYR A 315 -16.96 -15.95 -4.51
N PHE A 316 -15.84 -15.61 -3.89
CA PHE A 316 -14.56 -16.25 -4.12
C PHE A 316 -14.47 -17.68 -3.59
N GLU A 317 -15.19 -18.02 -2.52
CA GLU A 317 -15.34 -19.41 -2.07
C GLU A 317 -16.01 -20.30 -3.15
N LYS A 318 -17.00 -19.73 -3.85
CA LYS A 318 -17.72 -20.43 -4.94
C LYS A 318 -17.00 -20.36 -6.28
N ASN A 319 -16.14 -19.37 -6.49
CA ASN A 319 -15.42 -19.09 -7.73
C ASN A 319 -13.94 -18.87 -7.43
N PRO A 320 -13.22 -19.90 -6.94
CA PRO A 320 -11.82 -19.75 -6.55
C PRO A 320 -10.90 -19.37 -7.73
N ASP A 321 -11.30 -19.70 -8.96
CA ASP A 321 -10.63 -19.31 -10.21
C ASP A 321 -10.66 -17.80 -10.49
N LYS A 322 -11.49 -17.05 -9.80
CA LYS A 322 -11.55 -15.58 -9.91
C LYS A 322 -10.72 -14.84 -8.87
N LYS A 323 -10.29 -15.55 -7.83
CA LYS A 323 -9.54 -14.97 -6.71
C LYS A 323 -8.05 -14.90 -7.03
N TYR A 324 -7.39 -13.78 -6.70
CA TYR A 324 -5.94 -13.74 -6.70
C TYR A 324 -5.38 -14.69 -5.63
N ILE A 325 -4.48 -15.57 -6.02
CA ILE A 325 -3.75 -16.46 -5.12
C ILE A 325 -2.27 -16.38 -5.48
N SER A 326 -1.45 -15.94 -4.51
CA SER A 326 -0.02 -15.76 -4.70
C SER A 326 0.72 -17.09 -4.84
N ASP A 327 1.80 -17.09 -5.61
CA ASP A 327 2.79 -18.17 -5.67
C ASP A 327 3.92 -17.98 -4.64
N GLY A 328 4.01 -16.80 -3.98
CA GLY A 328 5.01 -16.47 -2.96
C GLY A 328 6.34 -15.97 -3.49
N ASP A 329 6.49 -15.78 -4.80
CA ASP A 329 7.72 -15.21 -5.42
C ASP A 329 7.41 -13.92 -6.16
N THR A 330 7.92 -12.81 -5.68
CA THR A 330 7.73 -11.48 -6.27
C THR A 330 8.31 -11.32 -7.68
N ASN A 331 9.15 -12.25 -8.13
CA ASN A 331 9.79 -12.24 -9.47
C ASN A 331 9.06 -13.09 -10.50
N THR A 332 8.01 -13.80 -10.08
CA THR A 332 7.20 -14.64 -10.95
C THR A 332 5.76 -14.13 -11.03
N ILE A 333 5.04 -14.61 -12.02
CA ILE A 333 3.59 -14.53 -12.16
C ILE A 333 3.12 -15.92 -12.53
N THR A 334 2.53 -16.62 -11.57
CA THR A 334 2.02 -17.96 -11.77
C THR A 334 0.51 -17.96 -11.97
N ILE A 335 0.06 -18.53 -13.07
CA ILE A 335 -1.34 -18.54 -13.50
C ILE A 335 -1.73 -19.89 -14.13
N PRO A 336 -3.02 -20.26 -14.10
CA PRO A 336 -3.53 -21.31 -14.97
C PRO A 336 -3.28 -20.97 -16.44
N GLU A 337 -2.98 -21.97 -17.27
CA GLU A 337 -2.72 -21.75 -18.71
C GLU A 337 -3.88 -21.05 -19.42
N SER A 338 -5.12 -21.28 -18.99
CA SER A 338 -6.32 -20.63 -19.51
C SER A 338 -6.34 -19.10 -19.33
N GLU A 339 -5.48 -18.55 -18.45
CA GLU A 339 -5.40 -17.10 -18.18
C GLU A 339 -4.29 -16.40 -18.97
N ILE A 340 -3.50 -17.11 -19.78
CA ILE A 340 -2.33 -16.54 -20.47
C ILE A 340 -2.67 -15.39 -21.43
N ASP A 341 -3.82 -15.44 -22.08
CA ASP A 341 -4.29 -14.39 -23.01
C ASP A 341 -4.88 -13.17 -22.28
N ASN A 342 -5.08 -13.27 -20.95
CA ASN A 342 -5.63 -12.21 -20.11
C ASN A 342 -4.53 -11.39 -19.40
N ILE A 343 -3.25 -11.71 -19.64
CA ILE A 343 -2.10 -11.03 -19.04
C ILE A 343 -1.63 -9.87 -19.92
N ASP A 344 -1.43 -8.71 -19.30
CA ASP A 344 -0.80 -7.55 -19.92
C ASP A 344 0.73 -7.70 -19.90
N LYS A 345 1.30 -8.18 -21.00
CA LYS A 345 2.74 -8.47 -21.12
C LYS A 345 3.61 -7.22 -20.96
N ASP A 346 3.10 -6.05 -21.29
CA ASP A 346 3.85 -4.78 -21.19
C ASP A 346 4.03 -4.33 -19.73
N ARG A 347 3.20 -4.85 -18.83
CA ARG A 347 3.29 -4.58 -17.38
C ARG A 347 4.14 -5.58 -16.59
N LEU A 348 4.58 -6.65 -17.21
CA LEU A 348 5.34 -7.71 -16.54
C LEU A 348 6.86 -7.42 -16.43
N VAL A 349 7.23 -6.17 -16.28
CA VAL A 349 8.64 -5.74 -16.26
C VAL A 349 9.45 -6.59 -15.27
N ASN A 350 10.40 -7.38 -15.80
CA ASN A 350 11.30 -8.26 -15.05
C ASN A 350 10.65 -9.44 -14.30
N LYS A 351 9.38 -9.75 -14.55
CA LYS A 351 8.73 -10.92 -13.95
C LYS A 351 8.65 -12.08 -14.95
N LYS A 352 8.90 -13.29 -14.48
CA LYS A 352 8.77 -14.52 -15.27
C LYS A 352 7.34 -15.05 -15.17
N VAL A 353 6.69 -15.28 -16.30
CA VAL A 353 5.39 -15.95 -16.32
C VAL A 353 5.57 -17.47 -16.24
N ILE A 354 4.87 -18.09 -15.33
CA ILE A 354 4.77 -19.54 -15.15
C ILE A 354 3.32 -19.95 -15.36
N THR A 355 3.10 -20.92 -16.23
CA THR A 355 1.75 -21.48 -16.45
C THR A 355 1.70 -22.93 -16.03
N TYR A 356 0.54 -23.39 -15.59
CA TYR A 356 0.28 -24.77 -15.23
C TYR A 356 -1.13 -25.20 -15.66
N HIS A 357 -1.31 -26.51 -15.87
CA HIS A 357 -2.61 -27.09 -16.17
C HIS A 357 -3.32 -27.46 -14.87
N LEU A 358 -4.55 -27.01 -14.70
CA LEU A 358 -5.45 -27.61 -13.70
C LEU A 358 -5.94 -28.95 -14.29
N GLN A 359 -5.62 -30.07 -13.65
CA GLN A 359 -6.28 -31.32 -14.01
C GLN A 359 -7.78 -31.16 -13.74
N ASN A 360 -8.59 -31.21 -14.80
CA ASN A 360 -10.04 -31.24 -14.66
C ASN A 360 -10.44 -32.59 -14.06
N ASP A 361 -10.60 -32.68 -12.75
CA ASP A 361 -11.33 -33.77 -12.12
C ASP A 361 -12.78 -33.68 -12.59
N ASN A 362 -13.20 -34.68 -13.42
CA ASN A 362 -14.56 -34.97 -13.91
C ASN A 362 -14.86 -34.55 -15.37
N LYS A 363 -14.29 -35.29 -16.31
CA LYS A 363 -15.11 -35.91 -17.35
C LYS A 363 -14.98 -37.42 -17.20
N PRO A 364 -16.06 -38.19 -16.93
CA PRO A 364 -16.02 -39.63 -17.15
C PRO A 364 -15.78 -39.86 -18.65
N ASP A 365 -14.79 -40.71 -18.94
CA ASP A 365 -14.56 -41.21 -20.29
C ASP A 365 -15.89 -41.76 -20.84
N GLU A 366 -16.49 -41.02 -21.76
CA GLU A 366 -17.52 -41.55 -22.63
C GLU A 366 -16.84 -42.45 -23.66
N SER A 367 -16.66 -43.73 -23.30
CA SER A 367 -16.35 -44.81 -24.23
C SER A 367 -17.63 -45.54 -24.64
#